data_2d736ea51e04a504fb2a1c8f6465ae66
#
_entry.id   2d736ea51e04a504fb2a1c8f6465ae66
#
_cell.length_a   1.000
_cell.length_b   1.000
_cell.length_c   1.000
_cell.angle_alpha   90.00
_cell.angle_beta   90.00
_cell.angle_gamma   90.00
#
_symmetry.space_group_name_H-M   'P 1'
#
loop_
_entity.id
_entity.type
_entity.pdbx_description
1 polymer ?
#
loop_
_entity_poly.entity_id
_entity_poly.type
_entity_poly.pdbx_seq_one_letter_code
_entity_poly.pdbx_strand_id
1 'polypeptide(L)'
;GYGNGMTYILDRPLQSTTHSVFNVLNYNGDEASPYARFFELCQANPDVLEEAGFVDDPTLFPDRTKKDKGLEKYMIFSASNPCMDYNVRFFSTYRYTVYIPTNAAVEAEIAKGLPTWESIEQYINDEKAKIQDKESKSSFYNPEEDTKAYKAKAQAMCTALLNFVKYHFQDDAIYNDQPSFPTRAYETACINAETNRYITVSVQNSGNGQLTVTDQAGNTRHLDATRQNILTRDLQFDKAGASATTIETSSFAVIHQIDGVLNFTKLPGGSYEGLYNTTAKAKKFMAKYPIR
;
A
#
# COMPACT_ATOMS: atom_id res chain seq x y z
N GLY A 1 39.28 -1.35 28.35
CA GLY A 1 38.22 -1.63 27.37
C GLY A 1 38.38 -3.04 26.86
N TYR A 2 37.34 -3.82 26.96
CA TYR A 2 37.30 -5.17 26.38
C TYR A 2 36.95 -5.00 24.90
N GLY A 3 37.74 -5.53 23.97
CA GLY A 3 37.66 -5.30 22.55
C GLY A 3 36.46 -5.93 21.80
N ASN A 4 35.42 -6.41 22.51
CA ASN A 4 34.38 -7.23 21.94
C ASN A 4 32.97 -6.59 21.95
N GLY A 5 32.84 -5.29 22.17
CA GLY A 5 31.55 -4.63 22.15
C GLY A 5 31.51 -3.30 22.88
N MET A 6 30.39 -2.60 22.74
CA MET A 6 30.09 -1.38 23.48
C MET A 6 28.96 -1.64 24.46
N THR A 7 29.09 -1.12 25.68
CA THR A 7 28.04 -1.17 26.69
C THR A 7 27.45 0.22 26.85
N TYR A 8 26.15 0.30 26.78
CA TYR A 8 25.39 1.54 27.00
C TYR A 8 24.66 1.45 28.33
N ILE A 9 24.79 2.49 29.15
CA ILE A 9 23.98 2.67 30.35
C ILE A 9 22.75 3.46 29.96
N LEU A 10 21.58 2.91 30.22
CA LEU A 10 20.30 3.53 29.92
C LEU A 10 19.67 4.09 31.18
N ASP A 11 18.98 5.21 31.06
CA ASP A 11 18.22 5.85 32.13
C ASP A 11 16.90 5.13 32.45
N ARG A 12 16.46 4.22 31.54
CA ARG A 12 15.26 3.41 31.69
C ARG A 12 15.41 2.07 30.97
N PRO A 13 14.62 1.05 31.34
CA PRO A 13 14.59 -0.24 30.62
C PRO A 13 14.17 -0.08 29.15
N LEU A 14 14.79 -0.87 28.29
CA LEU A 14 14.31 -1.01 26.91
C LEU A 14 12.98 -1.75 26.91
N GLN A 15 11.97 -1.13 26.30
CA GLN A 15 10.68 -1.77 26.07
C GLN A 15 10.53 -2.08 24.58
N SER A 16 10.13 -3.31 24.25
CA SER A 16 9.75 -3.63 22.89
C SER A 16 8.43 -2.97 22.55
N THR A 17 8.31 -2.45 21.33
CA THR A 17 7.00 -2.00 20.85
C THR A 17 6.02 -3.18 20.76
N THR A 18 4.77 -2.92 21.10
CA THR A 18 3.65 -3.87 20.99
C THR A 18 2.68 -3.47 19.88
N HIS A 19 2.98 -2.40 19.16
CA HIS A 19 2.12 -1.88 18.08
C HIS A 19 2.61 -2.35 16.73
N SER A 20 1.69 -2.89 15.93
CA SER A 20 1.90 -3.18 14.52
C SER A 20 1.77 -1.90 13.66
N VAL A 21 2.17 -1.97 12.39
CA VAL A 21 1.89 -0.90 11.42
C VAL A 21 0.39 -0.64 11.35
N PHE A 22 -0.42 -1.69 11.32
CA PHE A 22 -1.88 -1.58 11.34
C PHE A 22 -2.37 -0.79 12.57
N ASN A 23 -1.90 -1.11 13.77
CA ASN A 23 -2.34 -0.42 14.99
C ASN A 23 -1.98 1.06 14.96
N VAL A 24 -0.79 1.42 14.47
CA VAL A 24 -0.39 2.82 14.35
C VAL A 24 -1.26 3.57 13.36
N LEU A 25 -1.51 2.99 12.18
CA LEU A 25 -2.35 3.59 11.15
C LEU A 25 -3.81 3.73 11.59
N ASN A 26 -4.34 2.69 12.24
CA ASN A 26 -5.72 2.67 12.75
C ASN A 26 -5.93 3.66 13.91
N TYR A 27 -4.88 4.11 14.56
CA TYR A 27 -4.89 5.11 15.63
C TYR A 27 -6.00 4.86 16.67
N ASN A 28 -6.16 3.59 17.08
CA ASN A 28 -7.22 3.12 17.97
C ASN A 28 -8.67 3.34 17.46
N GLY A 29 -8.85 3.51 16.16
CA GLY A 29 -10.15 3.80 15.56
C GLY A 29 -10.59 5.25 15.68
N ASP A 30 -9.68 6.17 15.98
CA ASP A 30 -9.97 7.61 16.07
C ASP A 30 -10.08 8.22 14.66
N GLU A 31 -11.24 8.81 14.36
CA GLU A 31 -11.47 9.52 13.08
C GLU A 31 -10.57 10.76 12.92
N ALA A 32 -10.09 11.34 14.02
CA ALA A 32 -9.12 12.43 13.99
C ALA A 32 -7.68 12.00 13.70
N SER A 33 -7.46 10.72 13.38
CA SER A 33 -6.13 10.18 13.08
C SER A 33 -5.41 11.01 12.02
N PRO A 34 -4.13 11.36 12.24
CA PRO A 34 -3.31 12.01 11.23
C PRO A 34 -3.01 11.10 10.03
N TYR A 35 -3.37 9.82 10.10
CA TYR A 35 -3.13 8.78 9.10
C TYR A 35 -4.42 8.29 8.44
N ALA A 36 -5.59 8.82 8.82
CA ALA A 36 -6.90 8.29 8.46
C ALA A 36 -7.07 8.10 6.96
N ARG A 37 -6.72 9.10 6.15
CA ARG A 37 -6.92 9.03 4.69
C ARG A 37 -6.03 8.00 4.01
N PHE A 38 -4.77 7.88 4.43
CA PHE A 38 -3.89 6.84 3.90
C PHE A 38 -4.35 5.45 4.38
N PHE A 39 -4.75 5.33 5.63
CA PHE A 39 -5.26 4.07 6.18
C PHE A 39 -6.52 3.58 5.46
N GLU A 40 -7.46 4.45 5.13
CA GLU A 40 -8.64 4.11 4.32
C GLU A 40 -8.25 3.51 2.97
N LEU A 41 -7.24 4.08 2.30
CA LEU A 41 -6.74 3.53 1.03
C LEU A 41 -6.09 2.14 1.19
N CYS A 42 -5.51 1.86 2.35
CA CYS A 42 -4.95 0.55 2.67
C CYS A 42 -6.01 -0.53 2.89
N GLN A 43 -7.27 -0.15 3.15
CA GLN A 43 -8.39 -1.04 3.46
C GLN A 43 -9.04 -1.53 2.15
N ALA A 44 -8.42 -2.49 1.47
CA ALA A 44 -8.96 -3.04 0.24
C ALA A 44 -10.38 -3.58 0.45
N ASN A 45 -11.29 -3.21 -0.47
CA ASN A 45 -12.66 -3.71 -0.46
C ASN A 45 -12.75 -4.98 -1.31
N PRO A 46 -12.95 -6.18 -0.70
CA PRO A 46 -13.02 -7.44 -1.44
C PRO A 46 -14.13 -7.49 -2.48
N ASP A 47 -15.27 -6.86 -2.21
CA ASP A 47 -16.41 -6.86 -3.12
C ASP A 47 -16.09 -6.02 -4.37
N VAL A 48 -15.43 -4.88 -4.21
CA VAL A 48 -14.94 -4.06 -5.33
C VAL A 48 -13.90 -4.80 -6.16
N LEU A 49 -12.97 -5.50 -5.51
CA LEU A 49 -11.97 -6.31 -6.22
C LEU A 49 -12.62 -7.42 -7.05
N GLU A 50 -13.59 -8.15 -6.48
CA GLU A 50 -14.33 -9.21 -7.18
C GLU A 50 -15.13 -8.65 -8.36
N GLU A 51 -15.86 -7.57 -8.17
CA GLU A 51 -16.65 -6.90 -9.21
C GLU A 51 -15.78 -6.34 -10.34
N ALA A 52 -14.60 -5.84 -10.02
CA ALA A 52 -13.61 -5.44 -11.02
C ALA A 52 -13.02 -6.63 -11.79
N GLY A 53 -13.20 -7.86 -11.29
CA GLY A 53 -12.74 -9.08 -11.94
C GLY A 53 -11.39 -9.59 -11.47
N PHE A 54 -10.93 -9.18 -10.28
CA PHE A 54 -9.81 -9.85 -9.63
C PHE A 54 -10.29 -11.21 -9.13
N VAL A 55 -9.56 -12.25 -9.51
CA VAL A 55 -9.91 -13.63 -9.19
C VAL A 55 -8.98 -14.12 -8.11
N ASP A 56 -9.56 -14.89 -7.19
CA ASP A 56 -8.80 -15.69 -6.24
C ASP A 56 -7.80 -16.61 -6.96
N ASP A 57 -6.61 -16.71 -6.42
CA ASP A 57 -5.65 -17.74 -6.82
C ASP A 57 -5.66 -18.86 -5.77
N PRO A 58 -6.45 -19.92 -5.99
CA PRO A 58 -6.56 -21.02 -5.03
C PRO A 58 -5.26 -21.79 -4.84
N THR A 59 -4.26 -21.57 -5.71
CA THR A 59 -2.96 -22.25 -5.59
C THR A 59 -2.08 -21.64 -4.52
N LEU A 60 -2.30 -20.38 -4.17
CA LEU A 60 -1.52 -19.67 -3.16
C LEU A 60 -1.94 -20.00 -1.72
N PHE A 61 -3.20 -20.40 -1.52
CA PHE A 61 -3.77 -20.66 -0.19
C PHE A 61 -4.77 -21.83 -0.22
N PRO A 62 -4.31 -23.07 -0.42
CA PRO A 62 -5.19 -24.23 -0.63
C PRO A 62 -6.08 -24.59 0.57
N ASP A 63 -5.71 -24.16 1.79
CA ASP A 63 -6.39 -24.55 3.03
C ASP A 63 -7.42 -23.53 3.54
N ARG A 64 -7.75 -22.49 2.77
CA ARG A 64 -8.67 -21.45 3.22
C ARG A 64 -10.12 -21.75 2.87
N THR A 65 -10.96 -21.49 3.86
CA THR A 65 -12.41 -21.59 3.68
C THR A 65 -12.91 -20.51 2.72
N LYS A 66 -13.93 -20.84 1.92
CA LYS A 66 -14.55 -19.96 0.90
C LYS A 66 -14.96 -18.54 1.38
N LYS A 67 -14.86 -18.26 2.68
CA LYS A 67 -15.19 -16.95 3.26
C LYS A 67 -14.21 -15.83 2.91
N ASP A 68 -12.96 -16.15 2.65
CA ASP A 68 -11.91 -15.13 2.47
C ASP A 68 -11.62 -14.83 1.00
N LYS A 69 -12.37 -15.42 0.07
CA LYS A 69 -12.33 -15.22 -1.39
C LYS A 69 -10.92 -15.17 -2.04
N GLY A 70 -9.86 -15.50 -1.28
CA GLY A 70 -8.46 -15.53 -1.74
C GLY A 70 -7.88 -14.23 -2.29
N LEU A 71 -8.55 -13.12 -2.03
CA LEU A 71 -8.11 -11.79 -2.49
C LEU A 71 -7.01 -11.18 -1.59
N GLU A 72 -6.48 -11.94 -0.62
CA GLU A 72 -5.51 -11.45 0.34
C GLU A 72 -4.20 -10.96 -0.27
N LYS A 73 -3.80 -11.48 -1.43
CA LYS A 73 -2.63 -10.95 -2.13
C LYS A 73 -2.79 -9.48 -2.54
N TYR A 74 -4.03 -8.99 -2.61
CA TYR A 74 -4.35 -7.60 -2.92
C TYR A 74 -4.52 -6.74 -1.67
N MET A 75 -4.54 -7.34 -0.49
CA MET A 75 -4.66 -6.63 0.77
C MET A 75 -3.29 -6.22 1.29
N ILE A 76 -3.22 -5.02 1.86
CA ILE A 76 -1.98 -4.53 2.48
C ILE A 76 -1.74 -5.23 3.82
N PHE A 77 -2.79 -5.45 4.58
CA PHE A 77 -2.74 -6.13 5.86
C PHE A 77 -3.44 -7.48 5.79
N SER A 78 -2.84 -8.52 6.36
CA SER A 78 -3.52 -9.79 6.55
C SER A 78 -4.23 -9.80 7.91
N ALA A 79 -5.44 -10.38 7.93
CA ALA A 79 -6.28 -10.42 9.12
C ALA A 79 -6.35 -11.85 9.69
N SER A 80 -5.21 -12.46 10.00
CA SER A 80 -5.20 -13.82 10.52
C SER A 80 -5.44 -13.90 12.03
N ASN A 81 -5.08 -12.86 12.79
CA ASN A 81 -5.38 -12.76 14.22
C ASN A 81 -5.64 -11.29 14.60
N PRO A 82 -6.81 -10.93 15.11
CA PRO A 82 -7.22 -9.56 15.32
C PRO A 82 -6.39 -8.79 16.36
N CYS A 83 -5.48 -9.46 17.07
CA CYS A 83 -4.72 -8.78 18.13
C CYS A 83 -3.39 -8.21 17.69
N MET A 84 -2.61 -8.90 16.83
CA MET A 84 -1.21 -8.50 16.57
C MET A 84 -0.65 -8.92 15.20
N ASP A 85 -1.39 -9.60 14.36
CA ASP A 85 -0.87 -10.23 13.16
C ASP A 85 -1.33 -9.62 11.83
N TYR A 86 -1.73 -8.39 11.85
CA TYR A 86 -1.84 -7.58 10.64
C TYR A 86 -0.43 -7.23 10.18
N ASN A 87 0.22 -8.13 9.49
CA ASN A 87 1.56 -7.90 9.00
C ASN A 87 1.59 -7.58 7.52
N VAL A 88 2.60 -6.83 7.15
CA VAL A 88 2.94 -6.53 5.77
C VAL A 88 3.97 -7.53 5.30
N ARG A 89 3.64 -8.34 4.26
CA ARG A 89 4.47 -9.45 3.76
C ARG A 89 5.18 -9.13 2.46
N PHE A 90 5.54 -7.87 2.24
CA PHE A 90 6.16 -7.49 0.98
C PHE A 90 7.63 -7.85 0.88
N PHE A 91 8.32 -7.91 2.03
CA PHE A 91 9.77 -8.00 2.08
C PHE A 91 10.24 -9.24 2.83
N SER A 92 11.21 -9.95 2.24
CA SER A 92 11.84 -11.10 2.88
C SER A 92 12.85 -10.73 3.98
N THR A 93 13.23 -9.46 4.07
CA THR A 93 14.15 -8.94 5.09
C THR A 93 13.51 -8.79 6.45
N TYR A 94 12.18 -8.79 6.52
CA TYR A 94 11.39 -8.55 7.73
C TYR A 94 11.68 -7.20 8.42
N ARG A 95 12.30 -6.26 7.69
CA ARG A 95 12.56 -4.89 8.13
C ARG A 95 12.21 -3.94 7.00
N TYR A 96 11.41 -2.90 7.29
CA TYR A 96 10.97 -1.99 6.26
C TYR A 96 10.63 -0.60 6.83
N THR A 97 10.51 0.37 5.94
CA THR A 97 10.08 1.74 6.24
C THR A 97 8.72 1.99 5.61
N VAL A 98 7.85 2.68 6.33
CA VAL A 98 6.55 3.15 5.81
C VAL A 98 6.53 4.67 5.83
N TYR A 99 6.31 5.27 4.67
CA TYR A 99 6.11 6.70 4.51
C TYR A 99 4.63 6.99 4.44
N ILE A 100 4.08 7.72 5.41
CA ILE A 100 2.64 8.02 5.45
C ILE A 100 2.43 9.49 5.11
N PRO A 101 1.80 9.81 3.97
CA PRO A 101 1.47 11.18 3.64
C PRO A 101 0.44 11.76 4.62
N THR A 102 0.47 13.07 4.81
CA THR A 102 -0.57 13.75 5.59
C THR A 102 -1.95 13.57 4.94
N ASN A 103 -3.02 13.64 5.73
CA ASN A 103 -4.39 13.57 5.21
C ASN A 103 -4.63 14.60 4.10
N ALA A 104 -4.13 15.83 4.26
CA ALA A 104 -4.26 16.88 3.25
C ALA A 104 -3.52 16.53 1.94
N ALA A 105 -2.36 15.87 2.02
CA ALA A 105 -1.62 15.43 0.84
C ALA A 105 -2.37 14.32 0.09
N VAL A 106 -2.99 13.38 0.81
CA VAL A 106 -3.84 12.34 0.21
C VAL A 106 -5.06 12.95 -0.48
N GLU A 107 -5.75 13.92 0.16
CA GLU A 107 -6.88 14.62 -0.46
C GLU A 107 -6.47 15.37 -1.72
N ALA A 108 -5.32 16.03 -1.71
CA ALA A 108 -4.80 16.71 -2.89
C ALA A 108 -4.51 15.74 -4.04
N GLU A 109 -4.10 14.51 -3.73
CA GLU A 109 -3.86 13.49 -4.74
C GLU A 109 -5.17 12.87 -5.26
N ILE A 110 -6.17 12.68 -4.40
CA ILE A 110 -7.53 12.29 -4.80
C ILE A 110 -8.11 13.34 -5.75
N ALA A 111 -7.88 14.62 -5.50
CA ALA A 111 -8.31 15.70 -6.41
C ALA A 111 -7.63 15.63 -7.80
N LYS A 112 -6.47 14.97 -7.92
CA LYS A 112 -5.82 14.66 -9.20
C LYS A 112 -6.32 13.35 -9.84
N GLY A 113 -7.34 12.73 -9.26
CA GLY A 113 -7.96 11.51 -9.75
C GLY A 113 -7.40 10.22 -9.18
N LEU A 114 -6.62 10.25 -8.09
CA LEU A 114 -6.28 9.02 -7.37
C LEU A 114 -7.59 8.31 -6.98
N PRO A 115 -7.81 7.05 -7.42
CA PRO A 115 -9.01 6.32 -7.05
C PRO A 115 -9.06 6.04 -5.54
N THR A 116 -10.26 6.01 -5.00
CA THR A 116 -10.58 5.45 -3.68
C THR A 116 -11.43 4.20 -3.87
N TRP A 117 -11.54 3.34 -2.87
CA TRP A 117 -12.40 2.15 -2.95
C TRP A 117 -13.85 2.52 -3.23
N GLU A 118 -14.33 3.61 -2.60
CA GLU A 118 -15.66 4.16 -2.84
C GLU A 118 -15.83 4.68 -4.29
N SER A 119 -14.86 5.41 -4.81
CA SER A 119 -14.94 5.94 -6.17
C SER A 119 -14.92 4.84 -7.24
N ILE A 120 -14.20 3.74 -6.98
CA ILE A 120 -14.18 2.57 -7.88
C ILE A 120 -15.54 1.85 -7.83
N GLU A 121 -16.09 1.64 -6.64
CA GLU A 121 -17.42 1.05 -6.47
C GLU A 121 -18.50 1.86 -7.19
N GLN A 122 -18.49 3.17 -7.00
CA GLN A 122 -19.41 4.08 -7.69
C GLN A 122 -19.28 3.99 -9.21
N TYR A 123 -18.04 3.99 -9.72
CA TYR A 123 -17.79 3.83 -11.15
C TYR A 123 -18.38 2.51 -11.70
N ILE A 124 -18.15 1.39 -11.01
CA ILE A 124 -18.68 0.08 -11.40
C ILE A 124 -20.22 0.11 -11.44
N ASN A 125 -20.85 0.66 -10.40
CA ASN A 125 -22.30 0.74 -10.28
C ASN A 125 -22.90 1.62 -11.37
N ASP A 126 -22.29 2.76 -11.68
CA ASP A 126 -22.73 3.66 -12.75
C ASP A 126 -22.66 2.98 -14.14
N GLU A 127 -21.59 2.26 -14.43
CA GLU A 127 -21.43 1.55 -15.69
C GLU A 127 -22.43 0.37 -15.83
N LYS A 128 -22.64 -0.38 -14.74
CA LYS A 128 -23.68 -1.43 -14.71
C LYS A 128 -25.08 -0.85 -14.98
N ALA A 129 -25.42 0.28 -14.36
CA ALA A 129 -26.70 0.96 -14.58
C ALA A 129 -26.87 1.40 -16.04
N LYS A 130 -25.82 1.94 -16.68
CA LYS A 130 -25.84 2.32 -18.10
C LYS A 130 -26.06 1.10 -19.00
N ILE A 131 -25.43 -0.03 -18.71
CA ILE A 131 -25.61 -1.27 -19.47
C ILE A 131 -27.06 -1.75 -19.33
N GLN A 132 -27.58 -1.81 -18.10
CA GLN A 132 -28.96 -2.21 -17.84
C GLN A 132 -29.98 -1.31 -18.56
N ASP A 133 -29.74 0.00 -18.59
CA ASP A 133 -30.58 0.94 -19.34
C ASP A 133 -30.56 0.66 -20.85
N LYS A 134 -29.39 0.36 -21.42
CA LYS A 134 -29.27 -0.02 -22.83
C LYS A 134 -29.99 -1.34 -23.14
N GLU A 135 -29.84 -2.34 -22.29
CA GLU A 135 -30.53 -3.64 -22.40
C GLU A 135 -32.06 -3.48 -22.36
N SER A 136 -32.58 -2.61 -21.51
CA SER A 136 -34.02 -2.33 -21.41
C SER A 136 -34.60 -1.66 -22.67
N LYS A 137 -33.77 -0.95 -23.43
CA LYS A 137 -34.17 -0.18 -24.61
C LYS A 137 -34.02 -0.92 -25.95
N SER A 138 -33.22 -1.97 -25.99
CA SER A 138 -32.94 -2.71 -27.20
C SER A 138 -32.61 -4.18 -26.93
N SER A 139 -33.43 -5.08 -27.48
CA SER A 139 -33.16 -6.52 -27.45
C SER A 139 -31.99 -6.96 -28.35
N PHE A 140 -31.49 -6.06 -29.19
CA PHE A 140 -30.30 -6.31 -30.02
C PHE A 140 -29.01 -5.81 -29.42
N TYR A 141 -29.07 -5.13 -28.26
CA TYR A 141 -27.89 -4.68 -27.57
C TYR A 141 -27.13 -5.88 -26.94
N ASN A 142 -25.84 -5.94 -27.21
CA ASN A 142 -24.93 -6.92 -26.58
C ASN A 142 -24.06 -6.20 -25.53
N PRO A 143 -24.19 -6.55 -24.24
CA PRO A 143 -23.45 -5.88 -23.16
C PRO A 143 -21.96 -6.28 -23.08
N GLU A 144 -21.52 -7.27 -23.84
CA GLU A 144 -20.20 -7.90 -23.66
C GLU A 144 -19.04 -6.90 -23.77
N GLU A 145 -19.06 -6.05 -24.81
CA GLU A 145 -17.97 -5.08 -25.03
C GLU A 145 -17.96 -3.97 -23.97
N ASP A 146 -19.13 -3.46 -23.59
CA ASP A 146 -19.24 -2.46 -22.54
C ASP A 146 -18.81 -3.04 -21.18
N THR A 147 -19.16 -4.31 -20.91
CA THR A 147 -18.74 -5.05 -19.71
C THR A 147 -17.22 -5.23 -19.66
N LYS A 148 -16.60 -5.65 -20.76
CA LYS A 148 -15.15 -5.76 -20.86
C LYS A 148 -14.45 -4.42 -20.65
N ALA A 149 -15.01 -3.34 -21.23
CA ALA A 149 -14.44 -2.01 -21.14
C ALA A 149 -14.44 -1.47 -19.71
N TYR A 150 -15.60 -1.51 -19.02
CA TYR A 150 -15.65 -0.99 -17.64
C TYR A 150 -14.83 -1.85 -16.68
N LYS A 151 -14.82 -3.18 -16.83
CA LYS A 151 -14.00 -4.07 -16.00
C LYS A 151 -12.51 -3.77 -16.17
N ALA A 152 -12.03 -3.58 -17.40
CA ALA A 152 -10.65 -3.23 -17.65
C ALA A 152 -10.25 -1.90 -16.96
N LYS A 153 -11.13 -0.89 -17.01
CA LYS A 153 -10.89 0.38 -16.33
C LYS A 153 -10.96 0.23 -14.81
N ALA A 154 -11.95 -0.50 -14.27
CA ALA A 154 -12.07 -0.75 -12.83
C ALA A 154 -10.84 -1.50 -12.28
N GLN A 155 -10.34 -2.51 -12.99
CA GLN A 155 -9.10 -3.21 -12.65
C GLN A 155 -7.89 -2.27 -12.65
N ALA A 156 -7.79 -1.38 -13.62
CA ALA A 156 -6.72 -0.40 -13.68
C ALA A 156 -6.81 0.62 -12.54
N MET A 157 -8.01 1.05 -12.15
CA MET A 157 -8.23 1.91 -10.98
C MET A 157 -7.78 1.21 -9.69
N CYS A 158 -8.18 -0.04 -9.46
CA CYS A 158 -7.71 -0.85 -8.33
C CYS A 158 -6.19 -0.99 -8.35
N THR A 159 -5.61 -1.26 -9.52
CA THR A 159 -4.15 -1.40 -9.69
C THR A 159 -3.43 -0.10 -9.37
N ALA A 160 -3.96 1.05 -9.79
CA ALA A 160 -3.38 2.36 -9.47
C ALA A 160 -3.41 2.64 -7.98
N LEU A 161 -4.55 2.38 -7.32
CA LEU A 161 -4.71 2.56 -5.88
C LEU A 161 -3.77 1.65 -5.07
N LEU A 162 -3.73 0.36 -5.40
CA LEU A 162 -2.88 -0.59 -4.70
C LEU A 162 -1.39 -0.30 -4.89
N ASN A 163 -0.96 0.06 -6.10
CA ASN A 163 0.42 0.46 -6.34
C ASN A 163 0.76 1.78 -5.65
N PHE A 164 -0.17 2.74 -5.59
CA PHE A 164 0.02 3.95 -4.82
C PHE A 164 0.32 3.63 -3.36
N VAL A 165 -0.50 2.81 -2.71
CA VAL A 165 -0.28 2.42 -1.31
C VAL A 165 1.03 1.64 -1.16
N LYS A 166 1.26 0.60 -1.96
CA LYS A 166 2.46 -0.24 -1.91
C LYS A 166 3.75 0.54 -2.13
N TYR A 167 3.72 1.59 -2.93
CA TYR A 167 4.89 2.42 -3.19
C TYR A 167 5.37 3.21 -1.97
N HIS A 168 4.54 3.37 -0.95
CA HIS A 168 4.89 3.99 0.32
C HIS A 168 5.56 3.02 1.33
N PHE A 169 5.72 1.75 0.94
CA PHE A 169 6.42 0.72 1.71
C PHE A 169 7.77 0.45 1.05
N GLN A 170 8.86 0.71 1.79
CA GLN A 170 10.24 0.59 1.33
C GLN A 170 10.94 -0.55 2.07
N ASP A 171 11.69 -1.38 1.37
CA ASP A 171 12.57 -2.38 1.98
C ASP A 171 13.71 -1.70 2.76
N ASP A 172 14.11 -2.32 3.87
CA ASP A 172 15.03 -1.82 4.88
C ASP A 172 14.45 -0.73 5.80
N ALA A 173 14.86 -0.74 7.06
CA ALA A 173 14.42 0.21 8.07
C ALA A 173 15.40 1.39 8.17
N ILE A 174 14.95 2.57 7.78
CA ILE A 174 15.74 3.79 7.74
C ILE A 174 15.24 4.76 8.82
N TYR A 175 16.14 5.16 9.70
CA TYR A 175 15.85 6.08 10.79
C TYR A 175 16.38 7.47 10.50
N ASN A 176 15.62 8.47 10.92
CA ASN A 176 15.98 9.88 10.68
C ASN A 176 17.20 10.33 11.51
N ASP A 177 17.45 9.69 12.64
CA ASP A 177 18.57 9.95 13.55
C ASP A 177 19.84 9.16 13.22
N GLN A 178 19.85 8.42 12.12
CA GLN A 178 21.07 7.78 11.60
C GLN A 178 22.11 8.81 11.18
N PRO A 179 23.40 8.42 11.16
CA PRO A 179 24.45 9.27 10.58
C PRO A 179 24.11 9.69 9.14
N SER A 180 24.59 10.85 8.74
CA SER A 180 24.40 11.34 7.39
C SER A 180 24.91 10.34 6.34
N PHE A 181 24.15 10.19 5.25
CA PHE A 181 24.53 9.39 4.08
C PHE A 181 24.08 10.07 2.79
N PRO A 182 24.82 9.87 1.68
CA PRO A 182 24.42 10.39 0.38
C PRO A 182 23.17 9.68 -0.13
N THR A 183 22.57 10.22 -1.19
CA THR A 183 21.41 9.61 -1.85
C THR A 183 21.65 8.14 -2.17
N ARG A 184 20.72 7.29 -1.75
CA ARG A 184 20.68 5.85 -2.01
C ARG A 184 19.32 5.47 -2.53
N ALA A 185 19.28 4.50 -3.44
CA ALA A 185 18.04 3.89 -3.92
C ALA A 185 17.65 2.70 -3.04
N TYR A 186 16.36 2.65 -2.67
CA TYR A 186 15.77 1.54 -1.92
C TYR A 186 14.56 1.00 -2.68
N GLU A 187 14.41 -0.31 -2.72
CA GLU A 187 13.27 -0.97 -3.34
C GLU A 187 11.99 -0.72 -2.56
N THR A 188 10.89 -0.61 -3.27
CA THR A 188 9.54 -0.54 -2.69
C THR A 188 8.77 -1.82 -2.96
N ALA A 189 7.53 -1.92 -2.46
CA ALA A 189 6.65 -3.05 -2.72
C ALA A 189 6.01 -3.04 -4.12
N CYS A 190 6.39 -2.12 -5.00
CA CYS A 190 5.92 -2.03 -6.37
C CYS A 190 6.93 -2.61 -7.36
N ILE A 191 6.42 -3.23 -8.42
CA ILE A 191 7.24 -3.80 -9.48
C ILE A 191 6.96 -3.11 -10.82
N ASN A 192 8.01 -2.97 -11.63
CA ASN A 192 7.91 -2.65 -13.05
C ASN A 192 8.24 -3.90 -13.86
N ALA A 193 7.23 -4.49 -14.51
CA ALA A 193 7.38 -5.74 -15.26
C ALA A 193 8.22 -5.58 -16.53
N GLU A 194 8.29 -4.37 -17.13
CA GLU A 194 9.14 -4.11 -18.31
C GLU A 194 10.63 -4.28 -17.97
N THR A 195 11.04 -3.90 -16.76
CA THR A 195 12.41 -4.05 -16.28
C THR A 195 12.62 -5.29 -15.43
N ASN A 196 11.54 -5.94 -15.02
CA ASN A 196 11.51 -7.02 -14.03
C ASN A 196 12.24 -6.67 -12.72
N ARG A 197 12.05 -5.43 -12.26
CA ARG A 197 12.67 -4.90 -11.04
C ARG A 197 11.65 -4.19 -10.18
N TYR A 198 11.90 -4.17 -8.88
CA TYR A 198 11.16 -3.31 -7.97
C TYR A 198 11.41 -1.83 -8.28
N ILE A 199 10.37 -1.04 -8.14
CA ILE A 199 10.45 0.42 -8.30
C ILE A 199 11.06 0.98 -7.02
N THR A 200 12.03 1.88 -7.17
CA THR A 200 12.76 2.41 -6.02
C THR A 200 12.30 3.82 -5.64
N VAL A 201 12.54 4.17 -4.39
CA VAL A 201 12.63 5.55 -3.91
C VAL A 201 14.09 5.91 -3.68
N SER A 202 14.44 7.19 -3.80
CA SER A 202 15.76 7.69 -3.45
C SER A 202 15.71 8.37 -2.10
N VAL A 203 16.54 7.92 -1.17
CA VAL A 203 16.59 8.45 0.20
C VAL A 203 17.94 9.06 0.47
N GLN A 204 17.95 10.22 1.09
CA GLN A 204 19.15 10.93 1.53
C GLN A 204 18.96 11.34 2.99
N ASN A 205 20.01 11.26 3.77
CA ASN A 205 20.05 11.84 5.10
C ASN A 205 21.21 12.82 5.20
N SER A 206 20.88 14.10 5.34
CA SER A 206 21.88 15.16 5.53
C SER A 206 22.40 15.24 6.95
N GLY A 207 21.92 14.40 7.86
CA GLY A 207 22.16 14.43 9.30
C GLY A 207 21.21 15.37 10.03
N ASN A 208 21.32 15.40 11.35
CA ASN A 208 20.51 16.28 12.21
C ASN A 208 18.98 16.16 12.00
N GLY A 209 18.50 14.96 11.73
CA GLY A 209 17.08 14.72 11.53
C GLY A 209 16.53 15.21 10.17
N GLN A 210 17.36 15.33 9.16
CA GLN A 210 16.99 15.82 7.82
C GLN A 210 17.01 14.70 6.77
N LEU A 211 16.23 13.67 7.00
CA LEU A 211 15.98 12.63 6.01
C LEU A 211 14.96 13.13 4.98
N THR A 212 15.26 12.90 3.71
CA THR A 212 14.36 13.19 2.61
C THR A 212 14.17 11.97 1.73
N VAL A 213 13.00 11.84 1.12
CA VAL A 213 12.66 10.77 0.18
C VAL A 213 12.19 11.38 -1.15
N THR A 214 12.75 10.90 -2.25
CA THR A 214 12.42 11.37 -3.60
C THR A 214 11.80 10.22 -4.40
N ASP A 215 10.66 10.48 -5.03
CA ASP A 215 9.90 9.50 -5.79
C ASP A 215 10.29 9.44 -7.28
N GLN A 216 9.66 8.53 -8.06
CA GLN A 216 9.90 8.37 -9.49
C GLN A 216 9.35 9.53 -10.34
N ALA A 217 8.45 10.33 -9.79
CA ALA A 217 7.97 11.54 -10.46
C ALA A 217 8.91 12.74 -10.28
N GLY A 218 9.90 12.63 -9.38
CA GLY A 218 10.88 13.66 -9.07
C GLY A 218 10.47 14.56 -7.90
N ASN A 219 9.46 14.18 -7.13
CA ASN A 219 9.06 14.93 -5.94
C ASN A 219 9.91 14.52 -4.74
N THR A 220 10.50 15.49 -4.06
CA THR A 220 11.19 15.27 -2.78
C THR A 220 10.26 15.59 -1.63
N ARG A 221 10.20 14.69 -0.65
CA ARG A 221 9.36 14.78 0.55
C ARG A 221 10.20 14.86 1.80
N HIS A 222 9.70 15.61 2.78
CA HIS A 222 10.33 15.81 4.08
C HIS A 222 9.50 15.12 5.15
N LEU A 223 10.17 14.71 6.21
CA LEU A 223 9.50 14.07 7.34
C LEU A 223 8.85 15.12 8.24
N ASP A 224 7.70 14.76 8.82
CA ASP A 224 7.09 15.52 9.92
C ASP A 224 7.99 15.48 11.16
N ALA A 225 8.23 16.61 11.77
CA ALA A 225 9.16 16.74 12.91
C ALA A 225 8.70 15.96 14.15
N THR A 226 7.40 15.68 14.29
CA THR A 226 6.79 15.03 15.46
C THR A 226 6.37 13.59 15.21
N ARG A 227 6.17 13.19 13.94
CA ARG A 227 5.66 11.87 13.53
C ARG A 227 6.68 11.13 12.67
N GLN A 228 7.83 10.87 13.25
CA GLN A 228 8.95 10.18 12.63
C GLN A 228 9.57 9.17 13.59
N ASN A 229 10.33 8.22 13.07
CA ASN A 229 10.97 7.16 13.84
C ASN A 229 9.98 6.36 14.73
N ILE A 230 8.73 6.20 14.27
CA ILE A 230 7.73 5.42 15.02
C ILE A 230 8.00 3.94 14.78
N LEU A 231 8.41 3.24 15.84
CA LEU A 231 8.76 1.83 15.76
C LEU A 231 7.53 0.96 15.86
N THR A 232 7.48 -0.06 15.01
CA THR A 232 6.43 -1.07 15.01
C THR A 232 7.00 -2.47 14.99
N ARG A 233 6.19 -3.44 15.40
CA ARG A 233 6.47 -4.86 15.34
C ARG A 233 5.23 -5.60 14.90
N ASP A 234 5.32 -6.31 13.79
CA ASP A 234 4.26 -7.16 13.27
C ASP A 234 4.62 -8.63 13.51
N LEU A 235 3.67 -9.41 13.98
CA LEU A 235 3.83 -10.83 14.29
C LEU A 235 2.98 -11.65 13.34
N GLN A 236 3.57 -12.72 12.80
CA GLN A 236 2.87 -13.74 12.06
C GLN A 236 2.86 -15.03 12.86
N PHE A 237 1.69 -15.59 13.06
CA PHE A 237 1.50 -16.84 13.76
C PHE A 237 1.38 -18.01 12.77
N ASP A 238 1.71 -19.22 13.25
CA ASP A 238 1.64 -20.48 12.50
C ASP A 238 0.22 -20.88 12.10
N LYS A 239 -0.77 -20.34 12.82
CA LYS A 239 -2.19 -20.58 12.56
C LYS A 239 -2.98 -19.29 12.55
N ALA A 240 -3.95 -19.22 11.66
CA ALA A 240 -4.93 -18.14 11.64
C ALA A 240 -5.96 -18.32 12.78
N GLY A 241 -6.39 -17.19 13.38
CA GLY A 241 -7.46 -17.13 14.36
C GLY A 241 -7.01 -17.11 15.82
N ALA A 242 -8.00 -17.13 16.72
CA ALA A 242 -7.80 -16.94 18.16
C ALA A 242 -6.98 -18.06 18.87
N SER A 243 -6.73 -19.16 18.18
CA SER A 243 -5.96 -20.29 18.71
C SER A 243 -4.48 -20.28 18.27
N ALA A 244 -4.03 -19.24 17.58
CA ALA A 244 -2.64 -19.08 17.19
C ALA A 244 -1.76 -18.84 18.43
N THR A 245 -0.78 -19.70 18.65
CA THR A 245 0.06 -19.67 19.85
C THR A 245 1.55 -19.55 19.54
N THR A 246 1.97 -19.91 18.33
CA THR A 246 3.36 -19.94 17.93
C THR A 246 3.64 -18.82 16.92
N ILE A 247 4.59 -17.95 17.24
CA ILE A 247 5.06 -16.93 16.30
C ILE A 247 5.94 -17.62 15.26
N GLU A 248 5.50 -17.56 14.00
CA GLU A 248 6.26 -18.09 12.88
C GLU A 248 7.31 -17.07 12.40
N THR A 249 6.89 -15.84 12.22
CA THR A 249 7.78 -14.74 11.84
C THR A 249 7.43 -13.46 12.58
N SER A 250 8.39 -12.54 12.67
CA SER A 250 8.12 -11.18 13.10
C SER A 250 8.86 -10.20 12.20
N SER A 251 8.19 -9.13 11.83
CA SER A 251 8.78 -8.02 11.08
C SER A 251 8.82 -6.75 11.92
N PHE A 252 9.77 -5.88 11.60
CA PHE A 252 9.93 -4.58 12.24
C PHE A 252 9.83 -3.51 11.17
N ALA A 253 9.10 -2.45 11.47
CA ALA A 253 9.04 -1.30 10.60
C ALA A 253 9.28 0.00 11.37
N VAL A 254 9.74 1.00 10.65
CA VAL A 254 9.75 2.37 11.10
C VAL A 254 8.78 3.17 10.24
N ILE A 255 7.93 3.95 10.90
CA ILE A 255 6.96 4.82 10.24
C ILE A 255 7.44 6.26 10.31
N HIS A 256 7.35 6.94 9.17
CA HIS A 256 7.56 8.38 9.05
C HIS A 256 6.35 9.02 8.36
N GLN A 257 5.78 10.06 8.95
CA GLN A 257 4.85 10.91 8.21
C GLN A 257 5.61 11.86 7.31
N ILE A 258 5.13 12.05 6.08
CA ILE A 258 5.72 12.90 5.05
C ILE A 258 4.76 14.00 4.60
N ASP A 259 5.32 15.12 4.15
CA ASP A 259 4.59 16.34 3.76
C ASP A 259 3.83 16.24 2.43
N GLY A 260 4.01 15.17 1.68
CA GLY A 260 3.32 14.91 0.42
C GLY A 260 3.30 13.43 0.07
N VAL A 261 2.62 13.06 -1.02
CA VAL A 261 2.56 11.67 -1.50
C VAL A 261 3.80 11.28 -2.30
N LEU A 262 4.05 9.97 -2.40
CA LEU A 262 5.04 9.37 -3.29
C LEU A 262 4.36 8.78 -4.52
N ASN A 263 4.83 9.12 -5.70
CA ASN A 263 4.30 8.64 -6.97
C ASN A 263 5.27 7.66 -7.64
N PHE A 264 4.82 6.41 -7.86
CA PHE A 264 5.61 5.34 -8.48
C PHE A 264 5.84 5.56 -9.98
N THR A 265 5.14 6.50 -10.60
CA THR A 265 5.29 6.92 -11.99
C THR A 265 4.82 8.36 -12.18
N LYS A 266 5.31 9.01 -13.23
CA LYS A 266 4.73 10.29 -13.67
C LYS A 266 3.33 10.08 -14.20
N LEU A 267 2.39 10.96 -13.82
CA LEU A 267 1.02 10.90 -14.27
C LEU A 267 0.88 11.60 -15.63
N PRO A 268 0.41 10.91 -16.67
CA PRO A 268 0.15 11.52 -17.97
C PRO A 268 -0.89 12.64 -17.86
N GLY A 269 -0.56 13.85 -18.31
CA GLY A 269 -1.45 14.99 -18.16
C GLY A 269 -1.69 15.45 -16.72
N GLY A 270 -0.87 14.98 -15.77
CA GLY A 270 -1.00 15.33 -14.35
C GLY A 270 -2.17 14.65 -13.63
N SER A 271 -2.79 13.61 -14.20
CA SER A 271 -3.93 12.92 -13.65
C SER A 271 -3.79 11.40 -13.75
N TYR A 272 -4.32 10.67 -12.76
CA TYR A 272 -4.42 9.20 -12.79
C TYR A 272 -5.27 8.70 -13.95
N GLU A 273 -6.28 9.43 -14.35
CA GLU A 273 -7.12 9.10 -15.53
C GLU A 273 -6.27 8.92 -16.79
N GLY A 274 -5.18 9.64 -16.93
CA GLY A 274 -4.24 9.51 -18.05
C GLY A 274 -3.60 8.13 -18.17
N LEU A 275 -3.55 7.34 -17.09
CA LEU A 275 -3.01 5.98 -17.07
C LEU A 275 -3.97 4.95 -17.71
N TYR A 276 -5.29 5.17 -17.64
CA TYR A 276 -6.29 4.16 -17.96
C TYR A 276 -7.57 4.70 -18.62
N ASN A 277 -7.55 5.90 -19.19
CA ASN A 277 -8.73 6.52 -19.82
C ASN A 277 -9.22 5.79 -21.09
N THR A 278 -8.50 4.81 -21.60
CA THR A 278 -8.93 3.89 -22.65
C THR A 278 -8.63 2.45 -22.24
N THR A 279 -9.37 1.48 -22.78
CA THR A 279 -9.13 0.05 -22.54
C THR A 279 -7.69 -0.36 -22.89
N ALA A 280 -7.15 0.16 -23.99
CA ALA A 280 -5.78 -0.13 -24.40
C ALA A 280 -4.75 0.42 -23.41
N LYS A 281 -4.92 1.65 -22.91
CA LYS A 281 -4.07 2.24 -21.89
C LYS A 281 -4.18 1.49 -20.55
N ALA A 282 -5.40 1.14 -20.13
CA ALA A 282 -5.63 0.36 -18.91
C ALA A 282 -4.88 -0.98 -18.95
N LYS A 283 -5.00 -1.74 -20.04
CA LYS A 283 -4.27 -3.00 -20.21
C LYS A 283 -2.76 -2.81 -20.21
N LYS A 284 -2.25 -1.79 -20.92
CA LYS A 284 -0.80 -1.47 -20.93
C LYS A 284 -0.30 -1.08 -19.55
N PHE A 285 -1.06 -0.27 -18.83
CA PHE A 285 -0.71 0.15 -17.47
C PHE A 285 -0.61 -1.04 -16.50
N MET A 286 -1.63 -1.91 -16.48
CA MET A 286 -1.65 -3.11 -15.63
C MET A 286 -0.55 -4.11 -15.99
N ALA A 287 -0.23 -4.26 -17.28
CA ALA A 287 0.88 -5.12 -17.71
C ALA A 287 2.23 -4.59 -17.25
N LYS A 288 2.40 -3.26 -17.22
CA LYS A 288 3.64 -2.61 -16.78
C LYS A 288 3.80 -2.62 -15.26
N TYR A 289 2.73 -2.43 -14.52
CA TYR A 289 2.71 -2.30 -13.06
C TYR A 289 1.76 -3.35 -12.44
N PRO A 290 2.05 -4.63 -12.58
CA PRO A 290 1.18 -5.68 -12.03
C PRO A 290 1.20 -5.66 -10.51
N ILE A 291 0.10 -6.07 -9.90
CA ILE A 291 0.04 -6.35 -8.46
C ILE A 291 0.61 -7.75 -8.22
N ARG A 292 1.64 -7.85 -7.40
CA ARG A 292 2.30 -9.10 -6.99
C ARG A 292 2.30 -9.26 -5.48
#